data_2f98c29b8201ba992e91fa145f35b4e8
#
_entry.id   2f98c29b8201ba992e91fa145f35b4e8
#
_cell.length_a   1.000
_cell.length_b   1.000
_cell.length_c   1.000
_cell.angle_alpha   90.00
_cell.angle_beta   90.00
_cell.angle_gamma   90.00
#
_symmetry.space_group_name_H-M   'P 1'
#
loop_
_entity.id
_entity.type
_entity.pdbx_description
1 polymer ?
#
loop_
_entity_poly.entity_id
_entity_poly.type
_entity_poly.pdbx_seq_one_letter_code
_entity_poly.pdbx_strand_id
1 'polypeptide(L)'
;MARAKKAGKAVDVTFERTDGAKKRLPTRAEMRGWMQAASFVPFAGSVRFVGPEEGRLLNKTYRGKDYTTNVLTFDYAHSPTAEADIVIATDVIEREAREQKKSFREHLAHMLIHSVLHAQGWDHETDEEAEAMETLETKILSGLGFADPYSDPARGH
;
A
#
# COMPACT_ATOMS: atom_id res chain seq x y z
N MET A 1 -1.95 -23.87 -21.44
CA MET A 1 -2.81 -23.36 -20.38
C MET A 1 -1.99 -22.50 -19.43
N ALA A 2 -2.39 -21.26 -19.28
CA ALA A 2 -1.69 -20.36 -18.37
C ALA A 2 -1.93 -20.77 -16.93
N ARG A 3 -0.88 -20.97 -16.17
CA ARG A 3 -1.01 -21.20 -14.72
C ARG A 3 -1.26 -19.87 -14.05
N ALA A 4 -2.14 -19.87 -13.05
CA ALA A 4 -2.29 -18.73 -12.19
C ALA A 4 -0.94 -18.48 -11.48
N LYS A 5 -0.46 -17.25 -11.53
CA LYS A 5 0.77 -16.88 -10.83
C LYS A 5 0.52 -16.92 -9.34
N LYS A 6 1.46 -17.46 -8.61
CA LYS A 6 1.41 -17.45 -7.16
C LYS A 6 2.09 -16.21 -6.63
N ALA A 7 1.54 -15.64 -5.57
CA ALA A 7 2.17 -14.57 -4.83
C ALA A 7 3.40 -15.09 -4.08
N GLY A 8 4.13 -14.20 -3.46
CA GLY A 8 5.32 -14.54 -2.68
C GLY A 8 6.62 -14.37 -3.44
N LYS A 9 6.59 -13.68 -4.57
CA LYS A 9 7.79 -13.37 -5.34
C LYS A 9 8.68 -12.39 -4.59
N ALA A 10 9.96 -12.39 -4.92
CA ALA A 10 10.98 -11.59 -4.23
C ALA A 10 10.67 -10.09 -4.24
N VAL A 11 10.92 -9.44 -3.11
CA VAL A 11 10.76 -8.00 -2.95
C VAL A 11 12.12 -7.41 -2.59
N ASP A 12 12.64 -6.58 -3.50
CA ASP A 12 13.91 -5.88 -3.33
C ASP A 12 13.63 -4.38 -3.21
N VAL A 13 13.40 -3.93 -1.98
CA VAL A 13 13.07 -2.53 -1.71
C VAL A 13 13.93 -1.97 -0.59
N THR A 14 14.17 -0.67 -0.67
CA THR A 14 14.74 0.10 0.42
C THR A 14 13.60 0.81 1.16
N PHE A 15 13.73 0.91 2.48
CA PHE A 15 12.78 1.65 3.31
C PHE A 15 13.49 2.88 3.85
N GLU A 16 12.85 4.02 3.72
CA GLU A 16 13.41 5.31 4.12
C GLU A 16 12.37 6.09 4.91
N ARG A 17 12.79 6.79 5.95
CA ARG A 17 11.91 7.62 6.75
C ARG A 17 12.51 9.02 6.85
N THR A 18 11.71 10.02 6.53
CA THR A 18 12.14 11.41 6.59
C THR A 18 11.67 12.07 7.89
N ASP A 19 12.19 13.25 8.19
CA ASP A 19 11.79 14.02 9.35
C ASP A 19 10.30 14.32 9.30
N GLY A 20 9.67 14.29 10.47
CA GLY A 20 8.23 14.51 10.57
C GLY A 20 7.37 13.28 10.36
N ALA A 21 7.92 12.19 9.82
CA ALA A 21 7.20 10.93 9.70
C ALA A 21 7.06 10.25 11.06
N LYS A 22 6.05 9.37 11.18
CA LYS A 22 5.83 8.61 12.40
C LYS A 22 7.09 7.83 12.77
N LYS A 23 7.49 7.89 14.04
CA LYS A 23 8.72 7.27 14.50
C LYS A 23 8.62 5.76 14.70
N ARG A 24 7.44 5.27 15.08
CA ARG A 24 7.22 3.84 15.28
C ARG A 24 6.58 3.23 14.04
N LEU A 25 7.39 2.51 13.30
CA LEU A 25 6.94 1.76 12.14
C LEU A 25 7.14 0.27 12.41
N PRO A 26 6.38 -0.60 11.74
CA PRO A 26 6.69 -2.03 11.75
C PRO A 26 8.11 -2.26 11.25
N THR A 27 8.67 -3.42 11.54
CA THR A 27 10.02 -3.74 11.09
C THR A 27 10.05 -3.83 9.55
N ARG A 28 11.24 -3.62 9.00
CA ARG A 28 11.44 -3.77 7.55
C ARG A 28 11.08 -5.18 7.09
N ALA A 29 11.44 -6.18 7.89
CA ALA A 29 11.12 -7.58 7.59
C ALA A 29 9.62 -7.82 7.52
N GLU A 30 8.86 -7.25 8.47
CA GLU A 30 7.40 -7.37 8.46
C GLU A 30 6.79 -6.71 7.24
N MET A 31 7.18 -5.48 6.96
CA MET A 31 6.66 -4.72 5.82
C MET A 31 7.01 -5.41 4.50
N ARG A 32 8.24 -5.90 4.38
CA ARG A 32 8.66 -6.66 3.20
C ARG A 32 7.83 -7.92 3.04
N GLY A 33 7.53 -8.60 4.13
CA GLY A 33 6.66 -9.79 4.12
C GLY A 33 5.26 -9.48 3.62
N TRP A 34 4.69 -8.35 4.02
CA TRP A 34 3.38 -7.90 3.53
C TRP A 34 3.43 -7.64 2.03
N MET A 35 4.45 -6.94 1.58
CA MET A 35 4.62 -6.64 0.16
C MET A 35 4.81 -7.91 -0.65
N GLN A 36 5.57 -8.86 -0.11
CA GLN A 36 5.81 -10.15 -0.75
C GLN A 36 4.51 -10.93 -0.92
N ALA A 37 3.62 -10.89 0.07
CA ALA A 37 2.32 -11.56 -0.01
C ALA A 37 1.44 -11.02 -1.15
N ALA A 38 1.70 -9.82 -1.63
CA ALA A 38 0.99 -9.20 -2.75
C ALA A 38 1.78 -9.27 -4.06
N SER A 39 2.97 -9.87 -4.06
CA SER A 39 3.85 -9.85 -5.24
C SER A 39 3.70 -11.13 -6.06
N PHE A 40 3.01 -11.02 -7.18
CA PHE A 40 2.82 -12.09 -8.17
C PHE A 40 3.97 -12.12 -9.18
N VAL A 41 4.70 -11.01 -9.28
CA VAL A 41 5.97 -10.90 -10.00
C VAL A 41 6.98 -10.32 -9.03
N PRO A 42 8.29 -10.43 -9.30
CA PRO A 42 9.27 -9.76 -8.43
C PRO A 42 9.01 -8.26 -8.37
N PHE A 43 9.30 -7.65 -7.24
CA PHE A 43 9.09 -6.22 -7.01
C PHE A 43 10.42 -5.56 -6.63
N ALA A 44 10.71 -4.41 -7.24
CA ALA A 44 11.90 -3.63 -6.94
C ALA A 44 11.54 -2.15 -6.81
N GLY A 45 12.21 -1.46 -5.89
CA GLY A 45 12.02 -0.02 -5.73
C GLY A 45 12.27 0.47 -4.32
N SER A 46 11.46 1.43 -3.90
CA SER A 46 11.61 2.05 -2.58
C SER A 46 10.27 2.32 -1.92
N VAL A 47 10.30 2.38 -0.59
CA VAL A 47 9.16 2.83 0.21
C VAL A 47 9.69 3.96 1.10
N ARG A 48 9.10 5.13 0.96
CA ARG A 48 9.51 6.32 1.71
C ARG A 48 8.35 6.79 2.58
N PHE A 49 8.63 6.91 3.88
CA PHE A 49 7.67 7.40 4.84
C PHE A 49 7.94 8.87 5.10
N VAL A 50 6.93 9.71 4.89
CA VAL A 50 7.07 11.16 4.97
C VAL A 50 6.11 11.76 5.98
N GLY A 51 6.47 12.94 6.47
CA GLY A 51 5.61 13.74 7.34
C GLY A 51 4.68 14.65 6.53
N PRO A 52 3.85 15.47 7.23
CA PRO A 52 2.82 16.28 6.58
C PRO A 52 3.34 17.26 5.53
N GLU A 53 4.43 17.97 5.82
CA GLU A 53 4.95 18.98 4.89
C GLU A 53 5.45 18.38 3.60
N GLU A 54 6.26 17.34 3.68
CA GLU A 54 6.80 16.68 2.49
C GLU A 54 5.70 15.99 1.71
N GLY A 55 4.76 15.31 2.39
CA GLY A 55 3.63 14.66 1.74
C GLY A 55 2.78 15.62 0.95
N ARG A 56 2.50 16.80 1.55
CA ARG A 56 1.73 17.86 0.89
C ARG A 56 2.49 18.42 -0.31
N LEU A 57 3.78 18.67 -0.16
CA LEU A 57 4.61 19.20 -1.24
C LEU A 57 4.67 18.24 -2.42
N LEU A 58 4.86 16.96 -2.15
CA LEU A 58 4.92 15.93 -3.18
C LEU A 58 3.58 15.82 -3.93
N ASN A 59 2.48 15.85 -3.21
CA ASN A 59 1.16 15.77 -3.82
C ASN A 59 0.89 16.99 -4.70
N LYS A 60 1.28 18.18 -4.24
CA LYS A 60 1.14 19.41 -4.99
C LYS A 60 2.00 19.38 -6.26
N THR A 61 3.24 18.93 -6.15
CA THR A 61 4.19 18.89 -7.27
C THR A 61 3.76 17.90 -8.34
N TYR A 62 3.34 16.70 -7.95
CA TYR A 62 3.11 15.60 -8.89
C TYR A 62 1.64 15.41 -9.28
N ARG A 63 0.70 15.89 -8.47
CA ARG A 63 -0.74 15.74 -8.74
C ARG A 63 -1.49 17.07 -8.83
N GLY A 64 -0.82 18.19 -8.57
CA GLY A 64 -1.41 19.50 -8.60
C GLY A 64 -2.41 19.76 -7.49
N LYS A 65 -2.38 18.98 -6.42
CA LYS A 65 -3.33 19.10 -5.30
C LYS A 65 -2.62 19.56 -4.03
N ASP A 66 -3.09 20.60 -3.43
CA ASP A 66 -2.47 21.22 -2.25
C ASP A 66 -3.01 20.62 -0.95
N TYR A 67 -2.99 19.29 -0.86
CA TYR A 67 -3.29 18.56 0.36
C TYR A 67 -2.50 17.25 0.35
N THR A 68 -2.35 16.63 1.52
CA THR A 68 -1.63 15.38 1.64
C THR A 68 -2.54 14.20 1.30
N THR A 69 -2.12 13.36 0.37
CA THR A 69 -2.77 12.06 0.12
C THR A 69 -2.09 11.00 0.98
N ASN A 70 -2.75 9.85 1.19
CA ASN A 70 -2.19 8.77 2.01
C ASN A 70 -0.99 8.08 1.35
N VAL A 71 -1.07 7.82 0.06
CA VAL A 71 -0.02 7.10 -0.69
C VAL A 71 0.12 7.71 -2.08
N LEU A 72 1.37 7.86 -2.52
CA LEU A 72 1.72 8.14 -3.91
C LEU A 72 2.55 6.97 -4.42
N THR A 73 2.14 6.39 -5.54
CA THR A 73 2.87 5.31 -6.17
C THR A 73 3.36 5.77 -7.53
N PHE A 74 4.68 5.78 -7.68
CA PHE A 74 5.33 6.13 -8.95
C PHE A 74 5.78 4.82 -9.60
N ASP A 75 4.94 4.26 -10.46
CA ASP A 75 5.21 2.98 -11.09
C ASP A 75 5.92 3.17 -12.42
N TYR A 76 7.00 2.40 -12.61
CA TYR A 76 7.86 2.49 -13.78
C TYR A 76 7.72 1.28 -14.69
N ALA A 77 7.40 0.13 -14.13
CA ALA A 77 7.18 -1.11 -14.86
C ALA A 77 6.25 -2.03 -14.08
N HIS A 78 5.42 -2.78 -14.81
CA HIS A 78 4.50 -3.74 -14.19
C HIS A 78 5.04 -5.17 -14.22
N SER A 79 5.77 -5.52 -15.27
CA SER A 79 6.33 -6.86 -15.48
C SER A 79 7.50 -6.78 -16.45
N PRO A 80 8.40 -7.76 -16.50
CA PRO A 80 8.45 -8.99 -15.69
C PRO A 80 8.75 -8.75 -14.21
N THR A 81 9.34 -7.61 -13.87
CA THR A 81 9.51 -7.14 -12.49
C THR A 81 8.69 -5.88 -12.34
N ALA A 82 7.87 -5.79 -11.30
CA ALA A 82 7.18 -4.57 -10.98
C ALA A 82 8.20 -3.60 -10.36
N GLU A 83 8.24 -2.38 -10.87
CA GLU A 83 9.18 -1.36 -10.38
C GLU A 83 8.41 -0.12 -9.99
N ALA A 84 8.57 0.32 -8.75
CA ALA A 84 7.86 1.49 -8.25
C ALA A 84 8.55 2.11 -7.05
N ASP A 85 8.34 3.41 -6.90
CA ASP A 85 8.66 4.12 -5.67
C ASP A 85 7.33 4.47 -4.99
N ILE A 86 7.21 4.10 -3.73
CA ILE A 86 5.99 4.30 -2.95
C ILE A 86 6.29 5.33 -1.87
N VAL A 87 5.46 6.36 -1.79
CA VAL A 87 5.58 7.40 -0.76
C VAL A 87 4.35 7.35 0.12
N ILE A 88 4.56 7.20 1.42
CA ILE A 88 3.48 7.04 2.40
C ILE A 88 3.51 8.20 3.39
N ALA A 89 2.39 8.94 3.45
CA ALA A 89 2.19 10.01 4.42
C ALA A 89 1.68 9.41 5.72
N THR A 90 2.56 9.25 6.70
CA THR A 90 2.26 8.52 7.93
C THR A 90 1.17 9.19 8.78
N ASP A 91 1.10 10.52 8.79
CA ASP A 91 0.06 11.25 9.50
C ASP A 91 -1.34 10.98 8.92
N VAL A 92 -1.43 10.87 7.60
CA VAL A 92 -2.70 10.58 6.92
C VAL A 92 -3.13 9.13 7.20
N ILE A 93 -2.18 8.19 7.13
CA ILE A 93 -2.46 6.78 7.46
C ILE A 93 -2.97 6.67 8.91
N GLU A 94 -2.33 7.38 9.84
CA GLU A 94 -2.74 7.36 11.25
C GLU A 94 -4.14 7.93 11.45
N ARG A 95 -4.44 9.06 10.80
CA ARG A 95 -5.77 9.68 10.86
C ARG A 95 -6.82 8.76 10.28
N GLU A 96 -6.58 8.19 9.10
CA GLU A 96 -7.53 7.27 8.46
C GLU A 96 -7.76 6.01 9.28
N ALA A 97 -6.70 5.45 9.86
CA ALA A 97 -6.82 4.29 10.74
C ALA A 97 -7.75 4.59 11.91
N ARG A 98 -7.57 5.75 12.52
CA ARG A 98 -8.41 6.19 13.64
C ARG A 98 -9.86 6.36 13.22
N GLU A 99 -10.11 6.99 12.06
CA GLU A 99 -11.44 7.18 11.50
C GLU A 99 -12.12 5.85 11.17
N GLN A 100 -11.34 4.89 10.68
CA GLN A 100 -11.83 3.56 10.30
C GLN A 100 -11.83 2.55 11.46
N LYS A 101 -11.44 2.99 12.66
CA LYS A 101 -11.40 2.16 13.87
C LYS A 101 -10.51 0.93 13.72
N LYS A 102 -9.35 1.10 13.10
CA LYS A 102 -8.33 0.07 13.00
C LYS A 102 -6.98 0.60 13.48
N SER A 103 -6.03 -0.31 13.70
CA SER A 103 -4.70 0.08 14.11
C SER A 103 -3.94 0.71 12.94
N PHE A 104 -2.95 1.52 13.27
CA PHE A 104 -2.02 2.06 12.26
C PHE A 104 -1.38 0.92 11.46
N ARG A 105 -0.98 -0.14 12.14
CA ARG A 105 -0.36 -1.32 11.53
C ARG A 105 -1.27 -1.96 10.48
N GLU A 106 -2.54 -2.16 10.80
CA GLU A 106 -3.51 -2.74 9.87
C GLU A 106 -3.70 -1.88 8.63
N HIS A 107 -3.86 -0.58 8.83
CA HIS A 107 -4.08 0.33 7.71
C HIS A 107 -2.83 0.49 6.86
N LEU A 108 -1.66 0.52 7.48
CA LEU A 108 -0.39 0.58 6.75
C LEU A 108 -0.21 -0.69 5.89
N ALA A 109 -0.49 -1.86 6.46
CA ALA A 109 -0.41 -3.11 5.70
C ALA A 109 -1.32 -3.08 4.48
N HIS A 110 -2.56 -2.60 4.65
CA HIS A 110 -3.52 -2.46 3.56
C HIS A 110 -2.98 -1.54 2.46
N MET A 111 -2.43 -0.39 2.84
CA MET A 111 -1.94 0.58 1.86
C MET A 111 -0.69 0.11 1.14
N LEU A 112 0.20 -0.60 1.81
CA LEU A 112 1.38 -1.19 1.17
C LEU A 112 0.96 -2.27 0.16
N ILE A 113 0.05 -3.15 0.55
CA ILE A 113 -0.47 -4.19 -0.33
C ILE A 113 -1.17 -3.57 -1.54
N HIS A 114 -2.02 -2.58 -1.31
CA HIS A 114 -2.70 -1.84 -2.38
C HIS A 114 -1.69 -1.27 -3.38
N SER A 115 -0.63 -0.62 -2.88
CA SER A 115 0.40 -0.02 -3.73
C SER A 115 1.17 -1.05 -4.53
N VAL A 116 1.49 -2.19 -3.94
CA VAL A 116 2.19 -3.28 -4.64
C VAL A 116 1.31 -3.85 -5.76
N LEU A 117 0.02 -4.03 -5.51
CA LEU A 117 -0.91 -4.49 -6.54
C LEU A 117 -1.02 -3.48 -7.68
N HIS A 118 -1.15 -2.20 -7.33
CA HIS A 118 -1.21 -1.13 -8.31
C HIS A 118 0.05 -1.12 -9.20
N ALA A 119 1.22 -1.28 -8.60
CA ALA A 119 2.49 -1.31 -9.32
C ALA A 119 2.58 -2.49 -10.30
N GLN A 120 1.79 -3.54 -10.09
CA GLN A 120 1.72 -4.70 -10.98
C GLN A 120 0.63 -4.58 -12.04
N GLY A 121 -0.05 -3.45 -12.10
CA GLY A 121 -1.06 -3.18 -13.12
C GLY A 121 -2.50 -3.33 -12.66
N TRP A 122 -2.74 -3.68 -11.39
CA TRP A 122 -4.10 -3.69 -10.85
C TRP A 122 -4.63 -2.27 -10.75
N ASP A 123 -5.88 -2.07 -11.13
CA ASP A 123 -6.48 -0.74 -11.14
C ASP A 123 -7.87 -0.80 -10.50
N HIS A 124 -8.46 0.38 -10.27
CA HIS A 124 -9.78 0.51 -9.66
C HIS A 124 -10.59 1.66 -10.30
N GLU A 125 -10.37 1.88 -11.60
CA GLU A 125 -11.08 2.93 -12.34
C GLU A 125 -12.51 2.55 -12.66
N THR A 126 -12.80 1.26 -12.85
CA THR A 126 -14.16 0.78 -13.04
C THR A 126 -14.63 0.07 -11.79
N ASP A 127 -15.96 -0.05 -11.63
CA ASP A 127 -16.54 -0.77 -10.49
C ASP A 127 -16.08 -2.24 -10.46
N GLU A 128 -15.97 -2.86 -11.62
CA GLU A 128 -15.51 -4.26 -11.73
C GLU A 128 -14.06 -4.40 -11.31
N GLU A 129 -13.20 -3.49 -11.74
CA GLU A 129 -11.80 -3.47 -11.37
C GLU A 129 -11.64 -3.21 -9.88
N ALA A 130 -12.39 -2.26 -9.34
CA ALA A 130 -12.35 -1.93 -7.91
C ALA A 130 -12.77 -3.15 -7.08
N GLU A 131 -13.84 -3.83 -7.45
CA GLU A 131 -14.32 -5.01 -6.75
C GLU A 131 -13.29 -6.14 -6.79
N ALA A 132 -12.69 -6.39 -7.94
CA ALA A 132 -11.67 -7.42 -8.08
C ALA A 132 -10.44 -7.12 -7.24
N MET A 133 -10.00 -5.88 -7.23
CA MET A 133 -8.84 -5.45 -6.44
C MET A 133 -9.13 -5.54 -4.94
N GLU A 134 -10.30 -5.08 -4.49
CA GLU A 134 -10.70 -5.14 -3.09
C GLU A 134 -10.83 -6.59 -2.61
N THR A 135 -11.36 -7.48 -3.43
CA THR A 135 -11.44 -8.90 -3.13
C THR A 135 -10.06 -9.51 -2.94
N LEU A 136 -9.13 -9.15 -3.81
CA LEU A 136 -7.77 -9.65 -3.74
C LEU A 136 -7.04 -9.10 -2.51
N GLU A 137 -7.20 -7.81 -2.21
CA GLU A 137 -6.63 -7.19 -1.01
C GLU A 137 -7.13 -7.87 0.25
N THR A 138 -8.43 -8.11 0.34
CA THR A 138 -9.04 -8.79 1.47
C THR A 138 -8.48 -10.19 1.66
N LYS A 139 -8.32 -10.92 0.59
CA LYS A 139 -7.77 -12.29 0.62
C LYS A 139 -6.33 -12.30 1.11
N ILE A 140 -5.51 -11.38 0.60
CA ILE A 140 -4.11 -11.27 0.99
C ILE A 140 -3.99 -10.90 2.48
N LEU A 141 -4.76 -9.90 2.90
CA LEU A 141 -4.75 -9.43 4.29
C LEU A 141 -5.24 -10.53 5.24
N SER A 142 -6.29 -11.25 4.85
CA SER A 142 -6.78 -12.38 5.65
C SER A 142 -5.71 -13.45 5.83
N GLY A 143 -4.97 -13.76 4.79
CA GLY A 143 -3.85 -14.70 4.86
C GLY A 143 -2.72 -14.24 5.78
N LEU A 144 -2.60 -12.96 6.01
CA LEU A 144 -1.63 -12.37 6.93
C LEU A 144 -2.17 -12.19 8.34
N GLY A 145 -3.43 -12.56 8.58
CA GLY A 145 -4.06 -12.45 9.89
C GLY A 145 -4.74 -11.12 10.17
N PHE A 146 -4.93 -10.29 9.16
CA PHE A 146 -5.63 -9.02 9.30
C PHE A 146 -7.13 -9.16 8.99
N ALA A 147 -7.94 -8.32 9.64
CA ALA A 147 -9.37 -8.27 9.37
C ALA A 147 -9.64 -7.69 7.98
N ASP A 148 -10.85 -7.94 7.47
CA ASP A 148 -11.31 -7.39 6.20
C ASP A 148 -11.26 -5.85 6.26
N PRO A 149 -10.46 -5.19 5.41
CA PRO A 149 -10.33 -3.73 5.45
C PRO A 149 -11.59 -3.00 5.00
N TYR A 150 -12.47 -3.68 4.30
CA TYR A 150 -13.73 -3.13 3.80
C TYR A 150 -14.93 -3.45 4.67
N SER A 151 -14.71 -4.17 5.77
CA SER A 151 -15.72 -4.40 6.78
C SER A 151 -15.92 -3.12 7.59
N ASP A 152 -17.16 -2.69 7.73
CA ASP A 152 -17.49 -1.50 8.51
C ASP A 152 -18.11 -1.92 9.85
N PRO A 153 -17.36 -1.80 10.96
CA PRO A 153 -17.88 -2.17 12.27
C PRO A 153 -19.13 -1.37 12.66
N ALA A 154 -19.29 -0.16 12.13
CA ALA A 154 -20.45 0.68 12.44
C ALA A 154 -21.72 0.18 11.79
N ARG A 155 -21.63 -0.72 10.79
CA ARG A 155 -22.80 -1.32 10.13
C ARG A 155 -23.30 -2.58 10.84
N GLY A 156 -22.62 -3.01 11.89
CA GLY A 156 -23.06 -4.16 12.68
C GLY A 156 -22.96 -5.51 11.97
N HIS A 157 -22.01 -5.65 11.11
CA HIS A 157 -21.76 -6.93 10.41
C HIS A 157 -21.10 -7.94 11.33
#